data_9324cbf73d14f7e088f81937f3a659b6
#
_entry.id   9324cbf73d14f7e088f81937f3a659b6
#
_cell.length_a   1.000
_cell.length_b   1.000
_cell.length_c   1.000
_cell.angle_alpha   90.00
_cell.angle_beta   90.00
_cell.angle_gamma   90.00
#
_symmetry.space_group_name_H-M   'P 1'
#
loop_
_entity.id
_entity.type
_entity.pdbx_description
1 polymer ?
#
loop_
_entity_poly.entity_id
_entity_poly.type
_entity_poly.pdbx_seq_one_letter_code
_entity_poly.pdbx_strand_id
1 'polypeptide(L)'
;MLEIRNMRVEDVEAVAEMVALDHDSDLEKGYKEAREHTLDHLKIVPDHCYVVEDRDKQIVAAMILHPQEKVFEIEDFHVRDIQQNKEALTLLKEKLLKYLEGVETEVLCCPYALRRLIT
;
A
#
# COMPACT_ATOMS: atom_id res chain seq x y z
N MET A 1 9.28 17.43 0.78
CA MET A 1 8.83 16.81 2.03
C MET A 1 7.76 15.77 1.74
N LEU A 2 7.89 14.58 2.31
CA LEU A 2 6.92 13.50 2.12
C LEU A 2 5.84 13.57 3.19
N GLU A 3 4.62 13.20 2.83
CA GLU A 3 3.49 13.16 3.75
C GLU A 3 2.72 11.84 3.57
N ILE A 4 2.50 11.13 4.69
CA ILE A 4 1.63 9.96 4.70
C ILE A 4 0.22 10.39 5.12
N ARG A 5 -0.77 9.91 4.40
CA ARG A 5 -2.17 10.21 4.67
C ARG A 5 -3.07 9.07 4.22
N ASN A 6 -4.33 9.12 4.60
CA ASN A 6 -5.29 8.14 4.09
C ASN A 6 -5.51 8.31 2.59
N MET A 7 -5.72 7.18 1.92
CA MET A 7 -6.00 7.14 0.49
C MET A 7 -7.37 7.71 0.20
N ARG A 8 -7.48 8.41 -0.93
CA ARG A 8 -8.75 8.94 -1.45
C ARG A 8 -9.06 8.29 -2.79
N VAL A 9 -10.30 8.42 -3.24
CA VAL A 9 -10.71 7.89 -4.55
C VAL A 9 -9.82 8.45 -5.67
N GLU A 10 -9.43 9.72 -5.57
CA GLU A 10 -8.57 10.38 -6.56
C GLU A 10 -7.19 9.73 -6.68
N ASP A 11 -6.74 9.01 -5.66
CA ASP A 11 -5.43 8.36 -5.65
C ASP A 11 -5.42 6.99 -6.31
N VAL A 12 -6.60 6.40 -6.52
CA VAL A 12 -6.71 4.98 -6.94
C VAL A 12 -6.00 4.69 -8.24
N GLU A 13 -6.08 5.59 -9.22
CA GLU A 13 -5.42 5.37 -10.51
C GLU A 13 -3.90 5.31 -10.38
N ALA A 14 -3.30 6.22 -9.61
CA ALA A 14 -1.87 6.22 -9.37
C ALA A 14 -1.43 4.98 -8.59
N VAL A 15 -2.21 4.57 -7.60
CA VAL A 15 -1.94 3.36 -6.83
C VAL A 15 -2.02 2.11 -7.71
N ALA A 16 -3.06 2.00 -8.53
CA ALA A 16 -3.25 0.86 -9.42
C ALA A 16 -2.11 0.73 -10.43
N GLU A 17 -1.64 1.84 -10.96
CA GLU A 17 -0.49 1.86 -11.87
C GLU A 17 0.77 1.33 -11.17
N MET A 18 1.01 1.79 -9.96
CA MET A 18 2.16 1.35 -9.15
C MET A 18 2.11 -0.15 -8.87
N VAL A 19 0.93 -0.65 -8.49
CA VAL A 19 0.72 -2.09 -8.21
C VAL A 19 0.93 -2.92 -9.47
N ALA A 20 0.39 -2.48 -10.60
CA ALA A 20 0.53 -3.20 -11.87
C ALA A 20 2.00 -3.31 -12.30
N LEU A 21 2.76 -2.22 -12.15
CA LEU A 21 4.19 -2.21 -12.46
C LEU A 21 4.97 -3.16 -11.55
N ASP A 22 4.61 -3.21 -10.28
CA ASP A 22 5.29 -4.04 -9.29
C ASP A 22 5.05 -5.54 -9.53
N HIS A 23 3.90 -5.90 -10.08
CA HIS A 23 3.55 -7.29 -10.36
C HIS A 23 4.13 -7.83 -11.68
N ASP A 24 4.73 -6.96 -12.49
CA ASP A 24 5.42 -7.33 -13.74
C ASP A 24 4.56 -8.23 -14.64
N SER A 25 3.26 -7.94 -14.71
CA SER A 25 2.31 -8.67 -15.54
C SER A 25 1.88 -7.81 -16.74
N ASP A 26 0.95 -8.31 -17.55
CA ASP A 26 0.30 -7.52 -18.59
C ASP A 26 -0.21 -6.22 -17.96
N LEU A 27 0.37 -5.09 -18.35
CA LEU A 27 0.10 -3.80 -17.71
C LEU A 27 -1.37 -3.41 -17.77
N GLU A 28 -2.03 -3.65 -18.90
CA GLU A 28 -3.43 -3.29 -19.07
C GLU A 28 -4.34 -4.12 -18.14
N LYS A 29 -4.16 -5.44 -18.17
CA LYS A 29 -4.92 -6.36 -17.32
C LYS A 29 -4.57 -6.16 -15.84
N GLY A 30 -3.29 -6.05 -15.55
CA GLY A 30 -2.81 -5.83 -14.18
C GLY A 30 -3.34 -4.53 -13.60
N TYR A 31 -3.36 -3.46 -14.39
CA TYR A 31 -3.92 -2.17 -13.98
C TYR A 31 -5.40 -2.29 -13.63
N LYS A 32 -6.17 -2.95 -14.48
CA LYS A 32 -7.61 -3.10 -14.25
C LYS A 32 -7.89 -3.88 -12.97
N GLU A 33 -7.21 -5.00 -12.77
CA GLU A 33 -7.36 -5.82 -11.57
C GLU A 33 -6.92 -5.04 -10.32
N ALA A 34 -5.79 -4.35 -10.38
CA ALA A 34 -5.29 -3.56 -9.27
C ALA A 34 -6.26 -2.42 -8.92
N ARG A 35 -6.83 -1.77 -9.91
CA ARG A 35 -7.81 -0.70 -9.72
C ARG A 35 -9.05 -1.20 -8.99
N GLU A 36 -9.60 -2.34 -9.43
CA GLU A 36 -10.77 -2.94 -8.78
C GLU A 36 -10.46 -3.36 -7.35
N HIS A 37 -9.32 -4.01 -7.13
CA HIS A 37 -8.87 -4.43 -5.81
C HIS A 37 -8.71 -3.24 -4.86
N THR A 38 -8.08 -2.17 -5.32
CA THR A 38 -7.86 -0.96 -4.53
C THR A 38 -9.18 -0.28 -4.18
N LEU A 39 -10.08 -0.15 -5.17
CA LEU A 39 -11.39 0.43 -4.93
C LEU A 39 -12.21 -0.36 -3.92
N ASP A 40 -12.18 -1.69 -4.02
CA ASP A 40 -12.91 -2.55 -3.09
C ASP A 40 -12.43 -2.37 -1.66
N HIS A 41 -11.10 -2.35 -1.46
CA HIS A 41 -10.54 -2.15 -0.12
C HIS A 41 -10.79 -0.74 0.40
N LEU A 42 -10.76 0.26 -0.46
CA LEU A 42 -11.07 1.63 -0.05
C LEU A 42 -12.50 1.78 0.44
N LYS A 43 -13.43 0.98 -0.10
CA LYS A 43 -14.82 0.96 0.37
C LYS A 43 -14.98 0.23 1.71
N ILE A 44 -14.24 -0.86 1.88
CA ILE A 44 -14.37 -1.74 3.06
C ILE A 44 -13.57 -1.21 4.25
N VAL A 45 -12.32 -0.79 4.01
CA VAL A 45 -11.39 -0.39 5.07
C VAL A 45 -10.73 0.97 4.75
N PRO A 46 -11.52 2.04 4.56
CA PRO A 46 -10.96 3.34 4.16
C PRO A 46 -9.95 3.90 5.15
N ASP A 47 -10.10 3.62 6.43
CA ASP A 47 -9.18 4.11 7.47
C ASP A 47 -7.86 3.33 7.51
N HIS A 48 -7.75 2.26 6.74
CA HIS A 48 -6.58 1.39 6.69
C HIS A 48 -5.88 1.40 5.33
N CYS A 49 -6.28 2.33 4.46
CA CYS A 49 -5.64 2.54 3.16
C CYS A 49 -4.84 3.82 3.23
N TYR A 50 -3.54 3.74 2.94
CA TYR A 50 -2.60 4.85 3.06
C TYR A 50 -1.83 5.08 1.79
N VAL A 51 -1.50 6.35 1.55
CA VAL A 51 -0.57 6.75 0.48
C VAL A 51 0.47 7.69 1.07
N VAL A 52 1.62 7.74 0.40
CA VAL A 52 2.64 8.75 0.67
C VAL A 52 2.71 9.62 -0.58
N GLU A 53 2.56 10.92 -0.39
CA GLU A 53 2.74 11.87 -1.50
C GLU A 53 3.95 12.74 -1.26
N ASP A 54 4.60 13.15 -2.35
CA ASP A 54 5.73 14.05 -2.28
C ASP A 54 5.27 15.51 -2.34
N ARG A 55 6.21 16.43 -2.33
CA ARG A 55 5.90 17.87 -2.36
C ARG A 55 5.22 18.31 -3.65
N ASP A 56 5.36 17.54 -4.73
CA ASP A 56 4.72 17.80 -6.01
C ASP A 56 3.35 17.13 -6.11
N LYS A 57 2.84 16.60 -5.00
CA LYS A 57 1.55 15.91 -4.87
C LYS A 57 1.47 14.61 -5.68
N GLN A 58 2.63 14.01 -6.00
CA GLN A 58 2.65 12.71 -6.66
C GLN A 58 2.63 11.60 -5.62
N ILE A 59 1.90 10.53 -5.93
CA ILE A 59 1.83 9.35 -5.06
C ILE A 59 3.08 8.50 -5.30
N VAL A 60 3.90 8.31 -4.28
CA VAL A 60 5.15 7.56 -4.37
C VAL A 60 5.12 6.25 -3.60
N ALA A 61 4.11 6.02 -2.78
CA ALA A 61 3.96 4.77 -2.05
C ALA A 61 2.51 4.57 -1.62
N ALA A 62 2.14 3.31 -1.38
CA ALA A 62 0.80 2.96 -0.93
C ALA A 62 0.82 1.70 -0.07
N MET A 63 -0.10 1.62 0.87
CA MET A 63 -0.26 0.49 1.76
C MET A 63 -1.73 0.27 2.06
N ILE A 64 -2.16 -0.99 1.99
CA ILE A 64 -3.51 -1.39 2.39
C ILE A 64 -3.41 -2.45 3.47
N LEU A 65 -4.02 -2.18 4.62
CA LEU A 65 -4.09 -3.10 5.75
C LEU A 65 -5.53 -3.55 5.91
N HIS A 66 -5.73 -4.83 6.15
CA HIS A 66 -7.06 -5.41 6.28
C HIS A 66 -7.16 -6.20 7.58
N PRO A 67 -7.47 -5.52 8.71
CA PRO A 67 -7.69 -6.22 9.97
C PRO A 67 -8.99 -7.01 9.91
N GLN A 68 -8.92 -8.29 10.29
CA GLN A 68 -10.07 -9.17 10.36
C GLN A 68 -10.13 -9.78 11.76
N GLU A 69 -11.24 -10.44 12.09
CA GLU A 69 -11.46 -10.97 13.42
C GLU A 69 -10.35 -11.90 13.89
N LYS A 70 -9.90 -12.81 13.01
CA LYS A 70 -8.92 -13.84 13.37
C LYS A 70 -7.55 -13.65 12.77
N VAL A 71 -7.40 -12.69 11.86
CA VAL A 71 -6.14 -12.48 11.15
C VAL A 71 -6.02 -11.01 10.74
N PHE A 72 -4.80 -10.51 10.72
CA PHE A 72 -4.50 -9.17 10.22
C PHE A 72 -3.75 -9.34 8.90
N GLU A 73 -4.32 -8.84 7.80
CA GLU A 73 -3.70 -8.97 6.49
C GLU A 73 -3.02 -7.69 6.04
N ILE A 74 -1.78 -7.82 5.56
CA ILE A 74 -1.09 -6.75 4.84
C ILE A 74 -1.33 -7.05 3.36
N GLU A 75 -2.35 -6.38 2.80
CA GLU A 75 -2.83 -6.63 1.44
C GLU A 75 -1.92 -6.05 0.37
N ASP A 76 -1.51 -4.80 0.54
CA ASP A 76 -0.63 -4.10 -0.38
C ASP A 76 0.41 -3.28 0.36
N PHE A 77 1.62 -3.25 -0.21
CA PHE A 77 2.73 -2.47 0.32
C PHE A 77 3.67 -2.18 -0.85
N HIS A 78 3.53 -1.01 -1.45
CA HIS A 78 4.24 -0.66 -2.68
C HIS A 78 4.95 0.67 -2.56
N VAL A 79 6.16 0.75 -3.11
CA VAL A 79 6.94 1.99 -3.18
C VAL A 79 7.45 2.15 -4.61
N ARG A 80 7.15 3.29 -5.22
CA ARG A 80 7.63 3.63 -6.56
C ARG A 80 9.13 3.93 -6.51
N ASP A 81 9.90 3.37 -7.43
CA ASP A 81 11.36 3.61 -7.51
C ASP A 81 12.00 3.56 -6.13
N ILE A 82 12.00 2.40 -5.51
CA ILE A 82 12.39 2.21 -4.11
C ILE A 82 13.76 2.83 -3.77
N GLN A 83 14.70 2.84 -4.71
CA GLN A 83 16.02 3.42 -4.49
C GLN A 83 15.97 4.94 -4.31
N GLN A 84 15.00 5.59 -4.96
CA GLN A 84 14.82 7.04 -4.87
C GLN A 84 13.83 7.43 -3.77
N ASN A 85 13.02 6.49 -3.30
CA ASN A 85 11.94 6.76 -2.35
C ASN A 85 12.10 5.99 -1.03
N LYS A 86 13.32 5.86 -0.54
CA LYS A 86 13.61 5.16 0.73
C LYS A 86 12.92 5.80 1.92
N GLU A 87 12.77 7.13 1.90
CA GLU A 87 12.07 7.84 2.96
C GLU A 87 10.59 7.47 2.98
N ALA A 88 9.96 7.30 1.82
CA ALA A 88 8.58 6.84 1.73
C ALA A 88 8.42 5.44 2.29
N LEU A 89 9.37 4.55 1.99
CA LEU A 89 9.39 3.19 2.56
C LEU A 89 9.45 3.26 4.08
N THR A 90 10.31 4.10 4.63
CA THR A 90 10.44 4.28 6.07
C THR A 90 9.14 4.75 6.71
N LEU A 91 8.46 5.73 6.10
CA LEU A 91 7.18 6.23 6.60
C LEU A 91 6.11 5.13 6.65
N LEU A 92 6.02 4.31 5.59
CA LEU A 92 5.07 3.21 5.57
C LEU A 92 5.39 2.17 6.63
N LYS A 93 6.68 1.81 6.78
CA LYS A 93 7.10 0.83 7.79
C LYS A 93 6.78 1.30 9.20
N GLU A 94 7.04 2.56 9.50
CA GLU A 94 6.74 3.14 10.82
C GLU A 94 5.23 3.09 11.12
N LYS A 95 4.40 3.41 10.12
CA LYS A 95 2.96 3.35 10.28
C LYS A 95 2.48 1.93 10.51
N LEU A 96 3.02 0.98 9.74
CA LEU A 96 2.69 -0.44 9.89
C LEU A 96 3.07 -0.96 11.28
N LEU A 97 4.27 -0.64 11.76
CA LEU A 97 4.74 -1.09 13.07
C LEU A 97 3.83 -0.59 14.20
N LYS A 98 3.32 0.64 14.09
CA LYS A 98 2.35 1.16 15.05
C LYS A 98 1.07 0.32 15.10
N TYR A 99 0.58 -0.09 13.93
CA TYR A 99 -0.59 -0.96 13.88
C TYR A 99 -0.31 -2.31 14.50
N LEU A 100 0.85 -2.90 14.19
CA LEU A 100 1.22 -4.23 14.68
C LEU A 100 1.38 -4.29 16.20
N GLU A 101 1.70 -3.19 16.85
CA GLU A 101 1.81 -3.12 18.32
C GLU A 101 0.51 -3.55 19.02
N GLY A 102 -0.65 -3.29 18.40
CA GLY A 102 -1.94 -3.64 18.97
C GLY A 102 -2.53 -4.94 18.45
N VAL A 103 -1.81 -5.65 17.60
CA VAL A 103 -2.33 -6.87 16.95
C VAL A 103 -2.01 -8.09 17.80
N GLU A 104 -3.06 -8.83 18.20
CA GLU A 104 -2.94 -10.08 18.96
C GLU A 104 -3.24 -11.31 18.10
N THR A 105 -3.58 -11.09 16.83
CA THR A 105 -3.92 -12.15 15.90
C THR A 105 -2.74 -12.52 15.03
N GLU A 106 -2.89 -13.56 14.22
CA GLU A 106 -1.93 -13.92 13.20
C GLU A 106 -1.85 -12.83 12.14
N VAL A 107 -0.65 -12.54 11.65
CA VAL A 107 -0.42 -11.56 10.59
C VAL A 107 -0.09 -12.29 9.30
N LEU A 108 -0.88 -12.03 8.25
CA LEU A 108 -0.62 -12.55 6.91
C LEU A 108 -0.11 -11.41 6.03
N CYS A 109 0.89 -11.71 5.23
CA CYS A 109 1.50 -10.72 4.36
C CYS A 109 1.63 -11.31 2.96
N CYS A 110 1.13 -10.60 1.93
CA CYS A 110 1.27 -11.07 0.57
C CYS A 110 2.75 -11.08 0.16
N PRO A 111 3.16 -11.94 -0.79
CA PRO A 111 4.59 -12.04 -1.18
C PRO A 111 5.21 -10.72 -1.64
N TYR A 112 4.46 -9.90 -2.32
CA TYR A 112 4.96 -8.60 -2.80
C TYR A 112 5.22 -7.63 -1.65
N ALA A 113 4.30 -7.58 -0.68
CA ALA A 113 4.48 -6.76 0.50
C ALA A 113 5.66 -7.24 1.34
N LEU A 114 5.78 -8.56 1.52
CA LEU A 114 6.89 -9.16 2.26
C LEU A 114 8.24 -8.78 1.65
N ARG A 115 8.34 -8.83 0.33
CA ARG A 115 9.55 -8.45 -0.39
C ARG A 115 9.98 -7.02 -0.05
N ARG A 116 9.02 -6.10 0.02
CA ARG A 116 9.32 -4.70 0.36
C ARG A 116 9.69 -4.51 1.82
N LEU A 117 9.03 -5.25 2.71
CA LEU A 117 9.28 -5.15 4.14
C LEU A 117 10.68 -5.62 4.55
N ILE A 118 11.25 -6.58 3.82
CA ILE A 118 12.58 -7.11 4.10
C ILE A 118 13.70 -6.40 3.32
N THR A 119 13.36 -5.41 2.52
CA THR A 119 14.34 -4.63 1.75
C THR A 119 15.14 -3.68 2.63
#